data_e4a0b296c4eeba0bf77dd9d30d634a27
#
_entry.id   e4a0b296c4eeba0bf77dd9d30d634a27
#
_cell.length_a   1.000
_cell.length_b   1.000
_cell.length_c   1.000
_cell.angle_alpha   90.00
_cell.angle_beta   90.00
_cell.angle_gamma   90.00
#
_symmetry.space_group_name_H-M   'P 1'
#
loop_
_entity.id
_entity.type
_entity.pdbx_description
1 polymer ?
#
loop_
_entity_poly.entity_id
_entity_poly.type
_entity_poly.pdbx_seq_one_letter_code
_entity_poly.pdbx_strand_id
1 'polypeptide(L)'
;MDGAQSFSLNIHWFRNDLRLLDNPALCNTVQLSSAHDDGILLPIFIFDNSRVYGSNVKSKLSSSRKCGPRRAQFILEAVADLRQNLERCGSGLIVKVGKPETILGEIAQQMDITSSYVNIVCQEEICSEELFINEAVSSHLTSQGIKFKLHSISGSTLYDPNTLLPFDRGVDNIPDTFSPFRKEVEKHCKIAVPLDAPINDQSKLPHNTRNILKEIGCSLDDDYMPTLADLGYNTEDIESVSTVDPRSAMPKGYRGGETFALSRVKEYIWDKDLIQTYFDTRNDMVGANYSTKFAPWLACGCISPRYIARECARYEELRGVKSKSTYWIVFELLVRDYFRFFAMKHGDAIFFPSGTIRKKRHWDTNPILCQAWKDGMTGYPLIDANMRELAATGFMSNRGRQNVCSFLALELNLDWRLGAEYFEEMLLDYDVSSNWLNWQNGAGVSLCTGGRINRFNIVKQSKTYDKCGEFLRLWCPELQNVPDESIHTPWLMSEAEMNECGMVLGQDYPSPIVDIGAVVESSSSSSRGRPKKEGKNKGRATSSNDLPTMKSLPIGSYQFDQK
;
A
#
# COMPACT_ATOMS: atom_id res chain seq x y z
N MET A 1 26.12 -40.82 -28.88
CA MET A 1 25.47 -40.45 -27.59
C MET A 1 25.75 -38.98 -27.41
N ASP A 2 24.83 -38.18 -27.93
CA ASP A 2 24.94 -36.72 -27.89
C ASP A 2 24.78 -36.28 -26.44
N GLY A 3 25.80 -35.56 -25.96
CA GLY A 3 25.80 -35.03 -24.62
C GLY A 3 24.63 -34.06 -24.49
N ALA A 4 23.61 -34.44 -23.72
CA ALA A 4 22.56 -33.54 -23.35
C ALA A 4 23.21 -32.33 -22.67
N GLN A 5 23.19 -31.19 -23.31
CA GLN A 5 23.64 -29.92 -22.72
C GLN A 5 22.79 -29.66 -21.47
N SER A 6 23.42 -29.68 -20.30
CA SER A 6 22.73 -29.37 -19.06
C SER A 6 22.71 -27.85 -18.89
N PHE A 7 21.63 -27.21 -19.32
CA PHE A 7 21.42 -25.79 -19.04
C PHE A 7 20.69 -25.57 -17.70
N SER A 8 20.91 -24.41 -17.07
CA SER A 8 20.17 -24.01 -15.88
C SER A 8 19.07 -23.02 -16.27
N LEU A 9 17.81 -23.34 -15.93
CA LEU A 9 16.70 -22.43 -16.07
C LEU A 9 16.56 -21.57 -14.82
N ASN A 10 16.65 -20.26 -14.99
CA ASN A 10 16.50 -19.29 -13.90
C ASN A 10 15.28 -18.42 -14.21
N ILE A 11 14.17 -18.71 -13.53
CA ILE A 11 12.91 -17.97 -13.67
C ILE A 11 12.94 -16.81 -12.69
N HIS A 12 12.83 -15.58 -13.19
CA HIS A 12 12.52 -14.44 -12.36
C HIS A 12 11.00 -14.23 -12.36
N TRP A 13 10.36 -14.63 -11.27
CA TRP A 13 8.93 -14.47 -11.09
C TRP A 13 8.63 -13.14 -10.39
N PHE A 14 8.34 -12.11 -11.21
CA PHE A 14 7.92 -10.81 -10.72
C PHE A 14 6.61 -10.90 -9.93
N ARG A 15 6.56 -10.21 -8.81
CA ARG A 15 5.37 -10.08 -7.95
C ARG A 15 5.13 -8.60 -7.62
N ASN A 16 5.43 -8.16 -6.38
CA ASN A 16 5.34 -6.76 -5.96
C ASN A 16 6.71 -6.05 -6.09
N ASP A 17 7.39 -6.29 -7.19
CA ASP A 17 8.72 -5.76 -7.51
C ASP A 17 8.85 -5.35 -8.99
N LEU A 18 7.81 -4.69 -9.53
CA LEU A 18 7.64 -4.38 -10.95
C LEU A 18 8.60 -3.27 -11.42
N ARG A 19 9.92 -3.49 -11.28
CA ARG A 19 10.97 -2.55 -11.62
C ARG A 19 12.27 -3.25 -12.00
N LEU A 20 13.14 -2.52 -12.68
CA LEU A 20 14.53 -2.93 -12.96
C LEU A 20 15.53 -2.32 -11.97
N LEU A 21 15.35 -1.04 -11.63
CA LEU A 21 16.24 -0.30 -10.75
C LEU A 21 16.06 -0.77 -9.30
N ASP A 22 17.17 -1.08 -8.63
CA ASP A 22 17.19 -1.52 -7.24
C ASP A 22 16.27 -2.72 -6.97
N ASN A 23 16.35 -3.73 -7.85
CA ASN A 23 15.64 -5.00 -7.69
C ASN A 23 16.61 -6.14 -7.31
N PRO A 24 16.79 -6.43 -6.01
CA PRO A 24 17.71 -7.47 -5.55
C PRO A 24 17.36 -8.87 -6.07
N ALA A 25 16.07 -9.17 -6.23
CA ALA A 25 15.63 -10.46 -6.73
C ALA A 25 16.02 -10.65 -8.21
N LEU A 26 15.83 -9.62 -9.03
CA LEU A 26 16.26 -9.62 -10.42
C LEU A 26 17.79 -9.72 -10.54
N CYS A 27 18.54 -8.94 -9.74
CA CYS A 27 19.99 -9.01 -9.71
C CYS A 27 20.48 -10.42 -9.34
N ASN A 28 19.83 -11.07 -8.36
CA ASN A 28 20.15 -12.45 -7.99
C ASN A 28 19.87 -13.43 -9.14
N THR A 29 18.75 -13.29 -9.83
CA THR A 29 18.40 -14.15 -10.96
C THR A 29 19.42 -14.01 -12.10
N VAL A 30 19.81 -12.78 -12.41
CA VAL A 30 20.85 -12.50 -13.42
C VAL A 30 22.20 -13.13 -13.02
N GLN A 31 22.55 -13.06 -11.75
CA GLN A 31 23.76 -13.68 -11.21
C GLN A 31 23.74 -15.22 -11.37
N LEU A 32 22.63 -15.86 -11.03
CA LEU A 32 22.45 -17.31 -11.21
C LEU A 32 22.51 -17.71 -12.68
N SER A 33 21.92 -16.92 -13.55
CA SER A 33 21.96 -17.14 -15.00
C SER A 33 23.38 -17.00 -15.58
N SER A 34 24.13 -16.01 -15.11
CA SER A 34 25.51 -15.75 -15.57
C SER A 34 26.56 -16.70 -14.97
N ALA A 35 26.20 -17.50 -13.99
CA ALA A 35 27.11 -18.48 -13.37
C ALA A 35 27.39 -19.69 -14.27
N HIS A 36 26.61 -19.90 -15.33
CA HIS A 36 26.74 -20.98 -16.29
C HIS A 36 26.72 -20.41 -17.71
N ASP A 37 27.57 -20.89 -18.60
CA ASP A 37 27.64 -20.42 -19.98
C ASP A 37 26.30 -20.61 -20.74
N ASP A 38 25.55 -21.65 -20.37
CA ASP A 38 24.23 -21.99 -20.93
C ASP A 38 23.06 -21.61 -20.00
N GLY A 39 23.25 -20.65 -19.08
CA GLY A 39 22.22 -20.22 -18.16
C GLY A 39 21.14 -19.38 -18.83
N ILE A 40 19.88 -19.80 -18.70
CA ILE A 40 18.71 -19.09 -19.27
C ILE A 40 18.08 -18.23 -18.19
N LEU A 41 17.81 -16.97 -18.50
CA LEU A 41 16.97 -16.07 -17.71
C LEU A 41 15.58 -15.98 -18.32
N LEU A 42 14.55 -16.27 -17.54
CA LEU A 42 13.15 -16.21 -17.96
C LEU A 42 12.36 -15.27 -17.03
N PRO A 43 12.19 -13.99 -17.40
CA PRO A 43 11.32 -13.08 -16.65
C PRO A 43 9.85 -13.40 -16.93
N ILE A 44 9.05 -13.54 -15.86
CA ILE A 44 7.62 -13.83 -15.95
C ILE A 44 6.82 -13.03 -14.91
N PHE A 45 5.62 -12.57 -15.32
CA PHE A 45 4.58 -12.09 -14.43
C PHE A 45 3.30 -12.91 -14.63
N ILE A 46 2.66 -13.30 -13.54
CA ILE A 46 1.44 -14.12 -13.56
C ILE A 46 0.33 -13.39 -12.82
N PHE A 47 -0.74 -13.03 -13.55
CA PHE A 47 -1.98 -12.58 -12.96
C PHE A 47 -2.74 -13.76 -12.37
N ASP A 48 -2.59 -13.99 -11.06
CA ASP A 48 -3.39 -15.02 -10.36
C ASP A 48 -4.84 -14.55 -10.26
N ASN A 49 -5.64 -14.92 -11.25
CA ASN A 49 -7.05 -14.58 -11.32
C ASN A 49 -7.94 -15.43 -10.40
N SER A 50 -7.37 -16.39 -9.72
CA SER A 50 -8.07 -17.26 -8.77
C SER A 50 -7.96 -16.83 -7.31
N ARG A 51 -6.93 -16.03 -6.96
CA ARG A 51 -6.64 -15.63 -5.57
C ARG A 51 -6.44 -14.13 -5.39
N VAL A 52 -6.03 -13.39 -6.42
CA VAL A 52 -5.65 -11.97 -6.30
C VAL A 52 -6.41 -11.08 -7.28
N TYR A 53 -6.21 -11.26 -8.59
CA TYR A 53 -6.61 -10.28 -9.60
C TYR A 53 -7.96 -10.56 -10.28
N GLY A 54 -8.60 -11.69 -10.01
CA GLY A 54 -9.88 -12.03 -10.63
C GLY A 54 -11.05 -11.23 -10.02
N SER A 55 -11.95 -10.74 -10.87
CA SER A 55 -13.15 -10.02 -10.42
C SER A 55 -14.05 -10.81 -9.48
N ASN A 56 -13.99 -12.13 -9.55
CA ASN A 56 -14.78 -13.05 -8.71
C ASN A 56 -14.08 -13.43 -7.40
N VAL A 57 -12.83 -13.01 -7.20
CA VAL A 57 -12.09 -13.28 -5.96
C VAL A 57 -12.54 -12.31 -4.88
N LYS A 58 -13.19 -12.84 -3.85
CA LYS A 58 -13.82 -12.03 -2.81
C LYS A 58 -13.34 -12.43 -1.42
N SER A 59 -13.30 -11.45 -0.54
CA SER A 59 -13.09 -11.63 0.89
C SER A 59 -14.25 -12.38 1.54
N LYS A 60 -13.96 -13.20 2.53
CA LYS A 60 -14.97 -14.03 3.20
C LYS A 60 -15.89 -13.24 4.12
N LEU A 61 -15.41 -12.15 4.72
CA LEU A 61 -16.18 -11.40 5.71
C LEU A 61 -17.11 -10.37 5.07
N SER A 62 -16.59 -9.52 4.15
CA SER A 62 -17.35 -8.41 3.55
C SER A 62 -17.87 -8.71 2.16
N SER A 63 -17.43 -9.80 1.53
CA SER A 63 -17.64 -10.08 0.11
C SER A 63 -17.05 -9.00 -0.83
N SER A 64 -16.19 -8.12 -0.33
CA SER A 64 -15.42 -7.18 -1.15
C SER A 64 -14.44 -7.94 -2.05
N ARG A 65 -14.16 -7.43 -3.25
CA ARG A 65 -13.16 -8.02 -4.15
C ARG A 65 -11.76 -7.89 -3.54
N LYS A 66 -10.88 -8.86 -3.82
CA LYS A 66 -9.47 -8.75 -3.43
C LYS A 66 -8.71 -7.69 -4.23
N CYS A 67 -9.16 -7.41 -5.45
CA CYS A 67 -8.63 -6.35 -6.29
C CYS A 67 -9.77 -5.69 -7.06
N GLY A 68 -9.94 -4.39 -6.91
CA GLY A 68 -10.90 -3.63 -7.70
C GLY A 68 -10.36 -3.28 -9.09
N PRO A 69 -11.23 -2.85 -10.03
CA PRO A 69 -10.85 -2.62 -11.42
C PRO A 69 -9.77 -1.53 -11.58
N ARG A 70 -9.78 -0.49 -10.74
CA ARG A 70 -8.77 0.59 -10.78
C ARG A 70 -7.37 0.09 -10.45
N ARG A 71 -7.24 -0.73 -9.38
CA ARG A 71 -5.93 -1.32 -9.02
C ARG A 71 -5.50 -2.37 -10.05
N ALA A 72 -6.42 -3.18 -10.57
CA ALA A 72 -6.11 -4.13 -11.64
C ALA A 72 -5.59 -3.41 -12.89
N GLN A 73 -6.23 -2.31 -13.31
CA GLN A 73 -5.77 -1.49 -14.43
C GLN A 73 -4.37 -0.90 -14.17
N PHE A 74 -4.12 -0.38 -12.97
CA PHE A 74 -2.82 0.16 -12.60
C PHE A 74 -1.71 -0.90 -12.66
N ILE A 75 -2.00 -2.14 -12.24
CA ILE A 75 -1.05 -3.26 -12.34
C ILE A 75 -0.84 -3.69 -13.79
N LEU A 76 -1.89 -3.74 -14.61
CA LEU A 76 -1.76 -4.01 -16.06
C LEU A 76 -0.83 -2.99 -16.73
N GLU A 77 -0.98 -1.72 -16.41
CA GLU A 77 -0.10 -0.65 -16.89
C GLU A 77 1.35 -0.82 -16.40
N ALA A 78 1.52 -1.21 -15.13
CA ALA A 78 2.83 -1.45 -14.54
C ALA A 78 3.56 -2.64 -15.20
N VAL A 79 2.84 -3.71 -15.49
CA VAL A 79 3.39 -4.88 -16.19
C VAL A 79 3.72 -4.56 -17.64
N ALA A 80 2.91 -3.73 -18.31
CA ALA A 80 3.19 -3.27 -19.68
C ALA A 80 4.47 -2.40 -19.75
N ASP A 81 4.63 -1.48 -18.79
CA ASP A 81 5.84 -0.65 -18.69
C ASP A 81 7.08 -1.51 -18.37
N LEU A 82 6.96 -2.47 -17.46
CA LEU A 82 8.03 -3.42 -17.14
C LEU A 82 8.45 -4.23 -18.37
N ARG A 83 7.49 -4.74 -19.15
CA ARG A 83 7.77 -5.45 -20.41
C ARG A 83 8.58 -4.57 -21.37
N GLN A 84 8.13 -3.33 -21.60
CA GLN A 84 8.84 -2.39 -22.47
C GLN A 84 10.26 -2.09 -21.96
N ASN A 85 10.44 -1.95 -20.68
CA ASN A 85 11.74 -1.68 -20.08
C ASN A 85 12.68 -2.90 -20.25
N LEU A 86 12.20 -4.12 -20.05
CA LEU A 86 12.95 -5.35 -20.32
C LEU A 86 13.31 -5.50 -21.80
N GLU A 87 12.38 -5.21 -22.70
CA GLU A 87 12.61 -5.26 -24.16
C GLU A 87 13.67 -4.26 -24.62
N ARG A 88 13.69 -3.04 -24.07
CA ARG A 88 14.75 -2.04 -24.32
C ARG A 88 16.14 -2.53 -23.89
N CYS A 89 16.18 -3.45 -22.95
CA CYS A 89 17.41 -4.06 -22.45
C CYS A 89 17.79 -5.34 -23.20
N GLY A 90 17.10 -5.67 -24.30
CA GLY A 90 17.34 -6.89 -25.07
C GLY A 90 16.78 -8.17 -24.42
N SER A 91 15.90 -8.04 -23.43
CA SER A 91 15.18 -9.13 -22.79
C SER A 91 13.69 -9.10 -23.17
N GLY A 92 12.82 -9.70 -22.39
CA GLY A 92 11.37 -9.69 -22.56
C GLY A 92 10.67 -10.08 -21.25
N LEU A 93 9.34 -10.08 -21.28
CA LEU A 93 8.51 -10.51 -20.15
C LEU A 93 7.40 -11.42 -20.65
N ILE A 94 7.36 -12.64 -20.14
CA ILE A 94 6.20 -13.50 -20.29
C ILE A 94 5.11 -13.03 -19.35
N VAL A 95 3.90 -12.85 -19.87
CA VAL A 95 2.74 -12.49 -19.06
C VAL A 95 1.66 -13.55 -19.25
N LYS A 96 1.19 -14.11 -18.13
CA LYS A 96 0.15 -15.15 -18.13
C LYS A 96 -0.95 -14.83 -17.14
N VAL A 97 -2.14 -15.39 -17.39
CA VAL A 97 -3.27 -15.34 -16.46
C VAL A 97 -3.57 -16.77 -16.00
N GLY A 98 -3.64 -16.99 -14.69
CA GLY A 98 -3.92 -18.30 -14.12
C GLY A 98 -3.18 -18.55 -12.80
N LYS A 99 -3.17 -19.79 -12.36
CA LYS A 99 -2.50 -20.19 -11.10
C LYS A 99 -0.99 -20.28 -11.30
N PRO A 100 -0.19 -19.58 -10.49
CA PRO A 100 1.27 -19.62 -10.58
C PRO A 100 1.85 -21.03 -10.55
N GLU A 101 1.34 -21.89 -9.66
CA GLU A 101 1.81 -23.27 -9.56
C GLU A 101 1.65 -24.08 -10.85
N THR A 102 0.53 -23.90 -11.53
CA THR A 102 0.26 -24.59 -12.80
C THR A 102 1.16 -24.07 -13.91
N ILE A 103 1.22 -22.74 -14.07
CA ILE A 103 1.98 -22.10 -15.15
C ILE A 103 3.49 -22.35 -15.01
N LEU A 104 4.04 -22.22 -13.81
CA LEU A 104 5.47 -22.48 -13.57
C LEU A 104 5.81 -23.96 -13.76
N GLY A 105 4.89 -24.86 -13.41
CA GLY A 105 5.01 -26.30 -13.67
C GLY A 105 5.03 -26.63 -15.16
N GLU A 106 4.11 -26.06 -15.94
CA GLU A 106 4.04 -26.24 -17.38
C GLU A 106 5.31 -25.75 -18.10
N ILE A 107 5.81 -24.55 -17.71
CA ILE A 107 7.07 -24.01 -18.25
C ILE A 107 8.23 -24.96 -17.97
N ALA A 108 8.36 -25.42 -16.73
CA ALA A 108 9.43 -26.31 -16.34
C ALA A 108 9.38 -27.67 -17.09
N GLN A 109 8.18 -28.19 -17.35
CA GLN A 109 8.00 -29.45 -18.11
C GLN A 109 8.29 -29.26 -19.60
N GLN A 110 7.83 -28.18 -20.22
CA GLN A 110 8.05 -27.92 -21.66
C GLN A 110 9.53 -27.77 -22.02
N MET A 111 10.35 -27.32 -21.09
CA MET A 111 11.78 -27.17 -21.28
C MET A 111 12.58 -28.48 -21.15
N ASP A 112 11.90 -29.63 -20.99
CA ASP A 112 12.48 -30.98 -20.86
C ASP A 112 13.70 -31.06 -19.91
N ILE A 113 13.55 -30.46 -18.73
CA ILE A 113 14.62 -30.32 -17.75
C ILE A 113 14.74 -31.62 -16.93
N THR A 114 14.94 -32.75 -17.59
CA THR A 114 15.09 -34.05 -16.93
C THR A 114 16.43 -34.19 -16.20
N SER A 115 17.44 -33.43 -16.60
CA SER A 115 18.78 -33.44 -16.02
C SER A 115 19.21 -32.12 -15.37
N SER A 116 18.41 -31.05 -15.49
CA SER A 116 18.73 -29.69 -15.08
C SER A 116 17.95 -29.25 -13.84
N TYR A 117 18.37 -28.16 -13.25
CA TYR A 117 17.80 -27.60 -12.02
C TYR A 117 17.07 -26.29 -12.34
N VAL A 118 15.85 -26.13 -11.85
CA VAL A 118 15.08 -24.88 -12.02
C VAL A 118 15.27 -23.99 -10.80
N ASN A 119 15.84 -22.81 -10.97
CA ASN A 119 15.81 -21.76 -9.97
C ASN A 119 14.61 -20.86 -10.22
N ILE A 120 13.77 -20.68 -9.23
CA ILE A 120 12.67 -19.71 -9.24
C ILE A 120 13.02 -18.65 -8.23
N VAL A 121 13.19 -17.41 -8.68
CA VAL A 121 13.56 -16.27 -7.82
C VAL A 121 12.42 -15.28 -7.82
N CYS A 122 11.98 -14.86 -6.64
CA CYS A 122 10.94 -13.84 -6.48
C CYS A 122 11.24 -12.93 -5.29
N GLN A 123 10.59 -11.78 -5.24
CA GLN A 123 10.61 -10.95 -4.04
C GLN A 123 9.97 -11.69 -2.87
N GLU A 124 10.57 -11.54 -1.67
CA GLU A 124 10.05 -12.08 -0.43
C GLU A 124 8.72 -11.41 -0.04
N GLU A 125 7.72 -12.23 0.16
CA GLU A 125 6.42 -11.85 0.74
C GLU A 125 6.28 -12.40 2.15
N ILE A 126 5.37 -11.82 2.96
CA ILE A 126 5.39 -12.03 4.40
C ILE A 126 4.05 -12.40 5.02
N CYS A 127 2.95 -12.20 4.31
CA CYS A 127 1.61 -12.49 4.84
C CYS A 127 1.10 -13.83 4.35
N SER A 128 0.21 -14.45 5.14
CA SER A 128 -0.24 -15.84 4.96
C SER A 128 -0.81 -16.13 3.56
N GLU A 129 -1.60 -15.23 2.98
CA GLU A 129 -2.16 -15.43 1.62
C GLU A 129 -1.06 -15.47 0.54
N GLU A 130 -0.04 -14.63 0.69
CA GLU A 130 1.08 -14.56 -0.24
C GLU A 130 2.03 -15.75 -0.06
N LEU A 131 2.29 -16.15 1.19
CA LEU A 131 3.11 -17.32 1.53
C LEU A 131 2.43 -18.61 1.07
N PHE A 132 1.10 -18.72 1.17
CA PHE A 132 0.34 -19.84 0.65
C PHE A 132 0.56 -20.06 -0.85
N ILE A 133 0.72 -18.99 -1.63
CA ILE A 133 1.03 -19.10 -3.07
C ILE A 133 2.39 -19.75 -3.28
N ASN A 134 3.42 -19.38 -2.48
CA ASN A 134 4.74 -20.01 -2.55
C ASN A 134 4.70 -21.50 -2.16
N GLU A 135 3.91 -21.85 -1.15
CA GLU A 135 3.70 -23.23 -0.74
C GLU A 135 2.97 -24.03 -1.82
N ALA A 136 1.96 -23.45 -2.47
CA ALA A 136 1.24 -24.08 -3.58
C ALA A 136 2.18 -24.37 -4.77
N VAL A 137 3.04 -23.41 -5.13
CA VAL A 137 4.07 -23.60 -6.18
C VAL A 137 5.02 -24.73 -5.78
N SER A 138 5.57 -24.69 -4.58
CA SER A 138 6.52 -25.70 -4.11
C SER A 138 5.91 -27.11 -4.08
N SER A 139 4.69 -27.23 -3.58
CA SER A 139 3.96 -28.51 -3.49
C SER A 139 3.65 -29.06 -4.89
N HIS A 140 3.20 -28.21 -5.81
CA HIS A 140 2.87 -28.61 -7.18
C HIS A 140 4.11 -29.11 -7.92
N LEU A 141 5.21 -28.34 -7.94
CA LEU A 141 6.46 -28.74 -8.61
C LEU A 141 7.04 -30.03 -8.03
N THR A 142 6.99 -30.19 -6.72
CA THR A 142 7.38 -31.45 -6.04
C THR A 142 6.54 -32.62 -6.51
N SER A 143 5.21 -32.44 -6.61
CA SER A 143 4.30 -33.52 -7.07
C SER A 143 4.54 -33.93 -8.52
N GLN A 144 5.08 -33.04 -9.33
CA GLN A 144 5.44 -33.30 -10.74
C GLN A 144 6.86 -33.87 -10.89
N GLY A 145 7.58 -34.09 -9.78
CA GLY A 145 8.97 -34.60 -9.81
C GLY A 145 10.01 -33.62 -10.35
N ILE A 146 9.65 -32.33 -10.44
CA ILE A 146 10.56 -31.28 -10.92
C ILE A 146 11.59 -30.95 -9.84
N LYS A 147 12.88 -30.94 -10.21
CA LYS A 147 13.96 -30.49 -9.32
C LYS A 147 14.05 -28.96 -9.36
N PHE A 148 13.74 -28.29 -8.29
CA PHE A 148 13.74 -26.83 -8.24
C PHE A 148 14.29 -26.27 -6.92
N LYS A 149 14.59 -24.98 -6.94
CA LYS A 149 14.85 -24.18 -5.76
C LYS A 149 14.09 -22.86 -5.85
N LEU A 150 13.28 -22.57 -4.84
CA LEU A 150 12.59 -21.29 -4.70
C LEU A 150 13.44 -20.36 -3.82
N HIS A 151 13.83 -19.22 -4.39
CA HIS A 151 14.60 -18.18 -3.72
C HIS A 151 13.71 -16.99 -3.45
N SER A 152 13.45 -16.68 -2.19
CA SER A 152 12.73 -15.48 -1.76
C SER A 152 13.73 -14.43 -1.32
N ILE A 153 13.75 -13.28 -1.98
CA ILE A 153 14.77 -12.24 -1.80
C ILE A 153 14.11 -10.96 -1.25
N SER A 154 14.61 -10.46 -0.13
CA SER A 154 14.16 -9.19 0.42
C SER A 154 14.59 -8.01 -0.45
N GLY A 155 13.69 -7.05 -0.69
CA GLY A 155 13.96 -5.93 -1.59
C GLY A 155 12.94 -4.79 -1.53
N SER A 156 11.94 -4.88 -0.65
CA SER A 156 10.81 -3.93 -0.60
C SER A 156 10.94 -2.87 0.50
N THR A 157 12.03 -2.87 1.29
CA THR A 157 12.22 -2.04 2.49
C THR A 157 13.49 -1.20 2.40
N LEU A 158 13.59 -0.15 3.23
CA LEU A 158 14.80 0.65 3.40
C LEU A 158 15.93 -0.20 3.98
N TYR A 159 15.60 -1.00 4.99
CA TYR A 159 16.53 -1.87 5.72
C TYR A 159 16.21 -3.32 5.42
N ASP A 160 17.24 -4.14 5.26
CA ASP A 160 17.06 -5.58 5.09
C ASP A 160 16.71 -6.22 6.44
N PRO A 161 15.52 -6.84 6.57
CA PRO A 161 15.08 -7.46 7.81
C PRO A 161 15.96 -8.63 8.26
N ASN A 162 16.69 -9.25 7.34
CA ASN A 162 17.47 -10.46 7.61
C ASN A 162 18.90 -10.16 8.08
N THR A 163 19.44 -8.96 7.77
CA THR A 163 20.87 -8.68 8.01
C THR A 163 21.15 -7.37 8.73
N LEU A 164 20.24 -6.39 8.70
CA LEU A 164 20.56 -5.01 9.09
C LEU A 164 19.83 -4.49 10.33
N LEU A 165 18.95 -5.28 10.97
CA LEU A 165 18.22 -4.78 12.14
C LEU A 165 19.06 -4.90 13.43
N PRO A 166 19.08 -3.85 14.29
CA PRO A 166 19.93 -3.80 15.48
C PRO A 166 19.28 -4.48 16.70
N PHE A 167 18.60 -5.61 16.48
CA PHE A 167 17.89 -6.37 17.50
C PHE A 167 18.39 -7.82 17.53
N ASP A 168 18.65 -8.36 18.70
CA ASP A 168 19.34 -9.66 18.90
C ASP A 168 18.79 -10.85 18.10
N ARG A 169 17.50 -10.83 17.80
CA ARG A 169 16.83 -11.84 16.97
C ARG A 169 16.16 -11.20 15.73
N GLY A 170 16.75 -10.12 15.21
CA GLY A 170 16.21 -9.43 14.06
C GLY A 170 14.76 -9.00 14.27
N VAL A 171 13.90 -9.40 13.34
CA VAL A 171 12.46 -9.02 13.33
C VAL A 171 11.70 -9.48 14.57
N ASP A 172 12.01 -10.64 15.16
CA ASP A 172 11.29 -11.19 16.31
C ASP A 172 11.39 -10.29 17.55
N ASN A 173 12.45 -9.53 17.67
CA ASN A 173 12.72 -8.66 18.82
C ASN A 173 12.51 -7.17 18.56
N ILE A 174 11.91 -6.78 17.42
CA ILE A 174 11.58 -5.36 17.22
C ILE A 174 10.62 -4.86 18.32
N PRO A 175 10.74 -3.61 18.76
CA PRO A 175 9.79 -2.99 19.67
C PRO A 175 8.36 -2.96 19.11
N ASP A 176 7.36 -3.22 19.96
CA ASP A 176 5.94 -3.19 19.56
C ASP A 176 5.41 -1.76 19.32
N THR A 177 6.21 -0.73 19.53
CA THR A 177 5.85 0.66 19.24
C THR A 177 6.91 1.29 18.34
N PHE A 178 6.45 2.15 17.41
CA PHE A 178 7.30 2.74 16.38
C PHE A 178 8.47 3.58 16.89
N SER A 179 8.25 4.42 17.92
CA SER A 179 9.28 5.38 18.35
C SER A 179 10.57 4.74 18.88
N PRO A 180 10.55 3.69 19.71
CA PRO A 180 11.76 2.95 20.08
C PRO A 180 12.42 2.29 18.87
N PHE A 181 11.64 1.60 18.01
CA PHE A 181 12.15 0.98 16.79
C PHE A 181 12.91 2.00 15.93
N ARG A 182 12.30 3.14 15.62
CA ARG A 182 12.91 4.20 14.82
C ARG A 182 14.26 4.65 15.38
N LYS A 183 14.30 4.95 16.70
CA LYS A 183 15.52 5.46 17.35
C LYS A 183 16.69 4.49 17.23
N GLU A 184 16.43 3.20 17.41
CA GLU A 184 17.48 2.18 17.33
C GLU A 184 17.95 2.00 15.87
N VAL A 185 17.02 1.92 14.91
CA VAL A 185 17.37 1.74 13.50
C VAL A 185 18.11 2.97 12.95
N GLU A 186 17.63 4.19 13.20
CA GLU A 186 18.30 5.42 12.74
C GLU A 186 19.70 5.59 13.35
N LYS A 187 19.91 5.07 14.56
CA LYS A 187 21.21 5.17 15.26
C LYS A 187 22.24 4.13 14.80
N HIS A 188 21.78 2.92 14.47
CA HIS A 188 22.68 1.78 14.31
C HIS A 188 22.70 1.22 12.89
N CYS A 189 21.74 1.56 12.04
CA CYS A 189 21.64 1.03 10.68
C CYS A 189 21.91 2.10 9.63
N LYS A 190 22.37 1.65 8.47
CA LYS A 190 22.49 2.47 7.26
C LYS A 190 21.56 1.95 6.20
N ILE A 191 20.99 2.87 5.41
CA ILE A 191 20.24 2.50 4.22
C ILE A 191 21.24 2.06 3.15
N ALA A 192 21.03 0.89 2.58
CA ALA A 192 21.86 0.41 1.49
C ALA A 192 21.74 1.31 0.25
N VAL A 193 22.83 1.49 -0.46
CA VAL A 193 22.81 2.19 -1.76
C VAL A 193 21.93 1.40 -2.72
N PRO A 194 21.02 2.07 -3.45
CA PRO A 194 20.23 1.38 -4.47
C PRO A 194 21.11 0.68 -5.49
N LEU A 195 20.74 -0.54 -5.85
CA LEU A 195 21.43 -1.29 -6.89
C LEU A 195 21.12 -0.69 -8.25
N ASP A 196 22.13 -0.64 -9.12
CA ASP A 196 21.89 -0.32 -10.53
C ASP A 196 20.98 -1.38 -11.16
N ALA A 197 20.18 -0.97 -12.15
CA ALA A 197 19.47 -1.94 -12.97
C ALA A 197 20.52 -2.91 -13.58
N PRO A 198 20.23 -4.22 -13.66
CA PRO A 198 21.19 -5.22 -14.16
C PRO A 198 21.34 -5.15 -15.69
N ILE A 199 21.47 -3.92 -16.19
CA ILE A 199 21.61 -3.55 -17.60
C ILE A 199 22.94 -2.83 -17.73
N ASN A 200 23.90 -3.44 -18.37
CA ASN A 200 25.08 -2.72 -18.83
C ASN A 200 25.39 -3.10 -20.26
N ASP A 201 26.32 -2.35 -20.88
CA ASP A 201 26.76 -2.49 -22.27
C ASP A 201 27.24 -3.91 -22.66
N GLN A 202 27.36 -4.81 -21.71
CA GLN A 202 27.71 -6.21 -21.91
C GLN A 202 26.55 -7.17 -21.67
N SER A 203 25.30 -6.64 -21.69
CA SER A 203 24.04 -7.39 -21.58
C SER A 203 24.09 -8.54 -20.57
N LYS A 204 24.05 -8.18 -19.28
CA LYS A 204 23.85 -9.18 -18.23
C LYS A 204 22.43 -9.73 -18.17
N LEU A 205 21.51 -9.19 -18.97
CA LEU A 205 20.28 -9.87 -19.33
C LEU A 205 20.57 -10.72 -20.57
N PRO A 206 20.73 -12.04 -20.41
CA PRO A 206 21.05 -12.89 -21.54
C PRO A 206 19.84 -12.91 -22.45
N HIS A 207 20.06 -12.61 -23.70
CA HIS A 207 19.16 -12.77 -24.84
C HIS A 207 17.68 -12.39 -24.65
N ASN A 208 17.04 -11.94 -25.73
CA ASN A 208 15.61 -11.74 -25.78
C ASN A 208 14.89 -13.06 -25.42
N THR A 209 14.10 -13.04 -24.33
CA THR A 209 13.35 -14.21 -23.83
C THR A 209 12.51 -14.89 -24.92
N ARG A 210 11.92 -14.12 -25.85
CA ARG A 210 11.14 -14.65 -27.00
C ARG A 210 12.00 -15.51 -27.91
N ASN A 211 13.22 -15.08 -28.20
CA ASN A 211 14.13 -15.84 -29.06
C ASN A 211 14.49 -17.16 -28.38
N ILE A 212 14.80 -17.12 -27.09
CA ILE A 212 15.11 -18.33 -26.31
C ILE A 212 13.93 -19.31 -26.36
N LEU A 213 12.71 -18.83 -26.05
CA LEU A 213 11.52 -19.68 -26.08
C LEU A 213 11.28 -20.29 -27.46
N LYS A 214 11.49 -19.52 -28.53
CA LYS A 214 11.36 -19.99 -29.91
C LYS A 214 12.42 -21.02 -30.28
N GLU A 215 13.67 -20.78 -29.87
CA GLU A 215 14.80 -21.68 -30.11
C GLU A 215 14.63 -23.04 -29.42
N ILE A 216 14.06 -23.06 -28.23
CA ILE A 216 13.79 -24.30 -27.49
C ILE A 216 12.45 -24.95 -27.83
N GLY A 217 11.74 -24.42 -28.84
CA GLY A 217 10.46 -24.99 -29.29
C GLY A 217 9.30 -24.81 -28.29
N CYS A 218 9.42 -23.87 -27.37
CA CYS A 218 8.36 -23.60 -26.41
C CYS A 218 7.16 -22.93 -27.10
N SER A 219 5.95 -23.46 -26.88
CA SER A 219 4.71 -22.95 -27.48
C SER A 219 4.03 -21.85 -26.66
N LEU A 220 4.75 -21.21 -25.72
CA LEU A 220 4.19 -20.13 -24.92
C LEU A 220 3.96 -18.89 -25.80
N ASP A 221 2.75 -18.35 -25.74
CA ASP A 221 2.45 -17.05 -26.34
C ASP A 221 3.01 -15.94 -25.44
N ASP A 222 4.14 -15.38 -25.84
CA ASP A 222 4.84 -14.34 -25.10
C ASP A 222 4.48 -12.92 -25.55
N ASP A 223 3.69 -12.75 -26.61
CA ASP A 223 3.17 -11.46 -27.07
C ASP A 223 1.88 -11.05 -26.36
N TYR A 224 1.23 -12.00 -25.70
CA TYR A 224 -0.03 -11.74 -25.01
C TYR A 224 0.11 -10.74 -23.87
N MET A 225 -0.77 -9.74 -23.87
CA MET A 225 -0.95 -8.79 -22.76
C MET A 225 -2.42 -8.80 -22.35
N PRO A 226 -2.74 -9.24 -21.13
CA PRO A 226 -4.12 -9.35 -20.71
C PRO A 226 -4.77 -7.97 -20.54
N THR A 227 -6.10 -7.96 -20.64
CA THR A 227 -6.97 -6.84 -20.38
C THR A 227 -7.78 -7.05 -19.10
N LEU A 228 -8.53 -6.05 -18.66
CA LEU A 228 -9.46 -6.21 -17.53
C LEU A 228 -10.52 -7.29 -17.83
N ALA A 229 -10.96 -7.42 -19.09
CA ALA A 229 -11.92 -8.45 -19.48
C ALA A 229 -11.34 -9.87 -19.29
N ASP A 230 -10.06 -10.08 -19.60
CA ASP A 230 -9.36 -11.37 -19.38
C ASP A 230 -9.23 -11.72 -17.89
N LEU A 231 -9.26 -10.71 -17.02
CA LEU A 231 -9.31 -10.87 -15.56
C LEU A 231 -10.75 -11.03 -15.03
N GLY A 232 -11.75 -11.03 -15.92
CA GLY A 232 -13.16 -11.26 -15.60
C GLY A 232 -13.93 -10.02 -15.16
N TYR A 233 -13.38 -8.80 -15.31
CA TYR A 233 -14.11 -7.56 -15.02
C TYR A 233 -15.14 -7.32 -16.14
N ASN A 234 -16.34 -6.87 -15.73
CA ASN A 234 -17.44 -6.62 -16.65
C ASN A 234 -17.32 -5.24 -17.34
N THR A 235 -18.22 -4.96 -18.27
CA THR A 235 -18.24 -3.69 -19.03
C THR A 235 -18.33 -2.47 -18.13
N GLU A 236 -19.15 -2.51 -17.09
CA GLU A 236 -19.32 -1.40 -16.14
C GLU A 236 -18.02 -1.13 -15.35
N ASP A 237 -17.34 -2.18 -14.90
CA ASP A 237 -16.02 -2.08 -14.26
C ASP A 237 -15.01 -1.41 -15.21
N ILE A 238 -14.97 -1.83 -16.48
CA ILE A 238 -14.04 -1.32 -17.50
C ILE A 238 -14.33 0.15 -17.81
N GLU A 239 -15.60 0.51 -17.98
CA GLU A 239 -16.03 1.88 -18.21
C GLU A 239 -15.68 2.78 -17.03
N SER A 240 -15.83 2.30 -15.79
CA SER A 240 -15.53 3.05 -14.57
C SER A 240 -14.08 3.51 -14.48
N VAL A 241 -13.15 2.83 -15.15
CA VAL A 241 -11.71 3.13 -15.12
C VAL A 241 -11.19 3.74 -16.43
N SER A 242 -12.03 3.83 -17.47
CA SER A 242 -11.66 4.36 -18.78
C SER A 242 -11.34 5.86 -18.75
N THR A 243 -11.88 6.59 -17.78
CA THR A 243 -11.66 8.01 -17.60
C THR A 243 -11.22 8.33 -16.18
N VAL A 244 -10.29 9.28 -16.07
CA VAL A 244 -9.87 9.81 -14.76
C VAL A 244 -10.88 10.87 -14.32
N ASP A 245 -11.40 10.74 -13.10
CA ASP A 245 -12.27 11.77 -12.52
C ASP A 245 -11.50 13.10 -12.42
N PRO A 246 -12.00 14.20 -13.01
CA PRO A 246 -11.30 15.48 -13.02
C PRO A 246 -11.10 16.08 -11.61
N ARG A 247 -11.87 15.64 -10.62
CA ARG A 247 -11.74 16.04 -9.21
C ARG A 247 -10.59 15.32 -8.49
N SER A 248 -10.00 14.31 -9.12
CA SER A 248 -8.96 13.46 -8.50
C SER A 248 -7.77 14.29 -8.00
N ALA A 249 -7.34 14.00 -6.78
CA ALA A 249 -6.11 14.53 -6.22
C ALA A 249 -4.83 13.82 -6.76
N MET A 250 -4.96 12.98 -7.78
CA MET A 250 -3.81 12.34 -8.42
C MET A 250 -3.22 13.24 -9.52
N PRO A 251 -1.89 13.22 -9.74
CA PRO A 251 -1.28 13.97 -10.83
C PRO A 251 -1.87 13.59 -12.19
N LYS A 252 -1.91 14.57 -13.10
CA LYS A 252 -2.36 14.32 -14.47
C LYS A 252 -1.49 13.26 -15.15
N GLY A 253 -2.11 12.27 -15.78
CA GLY A 253 -1.40 11.16 -16.43
C GLY A 253 -0.83 10.13 -15.45
N TYR A 254 -1.32 10.09 -14.23
CA TYR A 254 -0.93 9.11 -13.22
C TYR A 254 -1.31 7.69 -13.68
N ARG A 255 -0.31 6.81 -13.76
CA ARG A 255 -0.49 5.43 -14.20
C ARG A 255 0.60 4.51 -13.66
N GLY A 256 0.38 3.20 -13.75
CA GLY A 256 1.33 2.19 -13.31
C GLY A 256 2.63 2.17 -14.11
N GLY A 257 3.75 1.78 -13.47
CA GLY A 257 5.03 1.55 -14.12
C GLY A 257 6.20 2.30 -13.47
N GLU A 258 7.39 1.71 -13.57
CA GLU A 258 8.65 2.28 -13.07
C GLU A 258 8.98 3.62 -13.73
N THR A 259 8.77 3.72 -15.04
CA THR A 259 9.01 4.94 -15.82
C THR A 259 8.24 6.14 -15.25
N PHE A 260 6.97 5.94 -14.92
CA PHE A 260 6.11 6.98 -14.36
C PHE A 260 6.44 7.30 -12.91
N ALA A 261 6.82 6.28 -12.13
CA ALA A 261 7.27 6.45 -10.76
C ALA A 261 8.54 7.30 -10.67
N LEU A 262 9.55 6.99 -11.49
CA LEU A 262 10.81 7.74 -11.56
C LEU A 262 10.58 9.18 -12.04
N SER A 263 9.70 9.37 -13.04
CA SER A 263 9.29 10.69 -13.51
C SER A 263 8.64 11.51 -12.40
N ARG A 264 7.76 10.89 -11.58
CA ARG A 264 7.14 11.60 -10.45
C ARG A 264 8.13 11.94 -9.36
N VAL A 265 9.11 11.09 -9.06
CA VAL A 265 10.19 11.43 -8.10
C VAL A 265 10.97 12.64 -8.59
N LYS A 266 11.34 12.65 -9.88
CA LYS A 266 12.02 13.79 -10.49
C LYS A 266 11.17 15.06 -10.40
N GLU A 267 9.91 14.99 -10.81
CA GLU A 267 8.98 16.12 -10.76
C GLU A 267 8.82 16.67 -9.33
N TYR A 268 8.58 15.79 -8.34
CA TYR A 268 8.28 16.20 -6.97
C TYR A 268 9.48 16.77 -6.24
N ILE A 269 10.65 16.11 -6.37
CA ILE A 269 11.86 16.47 -5.64
C ILE A 269 12.63 17.59 -6.38
N TRP A 270 12.80 17.48 -7.70
CA TRP A 270 13.74 18.31 -8.45
C TRP A 270 13.09 19.44 -9.26
N ASP A 271 12.06 19.13 -10.04
CA ASP A 271 11.51 20.09 -10.99
C ASP A 271 10.58 21.10 -10.30
N LYS A 272 9.77 20.65 -9.34
CA LYS A 272 8.80 21.49 -8.60
C LYS A 272 9.22 21.82 -7.17
N ASP A 273 10.31 21.23 -6.70
CA ASP A 273 10.89 21.51 -5.37
C ASP A 273 9.92 21.33 -4.19
N LEU A 274 8.91 20.45 -4.35
CA LEU A 274 7.82 20.24 -3.38
C LEU A 274 8.29 19.54 -2.10
N ILE A 275 9.45 18.91 -2.16
CA ILE A 275 10.08 18.27 -0.99
C ILE A 275 10.31 19.26 0.16
N GLN A 276 10.49 20.55 -0.11
CA GLN A 276 10.73 21.56 0.92
C GLN A 276 9.52 21.85 1.80
N THR A 277 8.31 21.67 1.28
CA THR A 277 7.05 22.00 1.96
C THR A 277 6.26 20.76 2.40
N TYR A 278 6.76 19.56 2.10
CA TYR A 278 6.03 18.31 2.32
C TYR A 278 5.49 18.14 3.75
N PHE A 279 6.26 18.51 4.76
CA PHE A 279 5.82 18.38 6.16
C PHE A 279 4.55 19.20 6.44
N ASP A 280 4.45 20.39 5.86
CA ASP A 280 3.36 21.32 6.08
C ASP A 280 2.12 20.94 5.25
N THR A 281 2.32 20.51 4.00
CA THR A 281 1.24 20.26 3.04
C THR A 281 0.66 18.83 3.10
N ARG A 282 1.39 17.85 3.61
CA ARG A 282 1.03 16.41 3.53
C ARG A 282 -0.34 16.02 4.11
N ASN A 283 -0.96 16.89 4.90
CA ASN A 283 -2.30 16.68 5.46
C ASN A 283 -3.41 17.37 4.68
N ASP A 284 -3.10 18.09 3.61
CA ASP A 284 -4.10 18.68 2.73
C ASP A 284 -4.87 17.59 2.00
N MET A 285 -6.03 17.93 1.45
CA MET A 285 -6.93 16.98 0.81
C MET A 285 -7.21 17.33 -0.66
N VAL A 286 -6.94 18.58 -1.08
CA VAL A 286 -7.23 19.06 -2.44
C VAL A 286 -5.94 19.24 -3.25
N GLY A 287 -5.97 18.83 -4.53
CA GLY A 287 -4.87 19.00 -5.48
C GLY A 287 -3.84 17.88 -5.48
N ALA A 288 -3.01 17.84 -6.51
CA ALA A 288 -2.09 16.73 -6.77
C ALA A 288 -0.74 16.85 -6.03
N ASN A 289 -0.37 18.04 -5.57
CA ASN A 289 1.00 18.33 -5.14
C ASN A 289 1.20 18.41 -3.63
N TYR A 290 0.15 18.32 -2.83
CA TYR A 290 0.26 18.39 -1.38
C TYR A 290 1.01 17.18 -0.77
N SER A 291 1.08 16.06 -1.50
CA SER A 291 1.86 14.90 -1.09
C SER A 291 2.56 14.24 -2.28
N THR A 292 3.49 13.34 -1.99
CA THR A 292 4.34 12.69 -3.01
C THR A 292 3.57 11.85 -4.01
N LYS A 293 2.49 11.19 -3.57
CA LYS A 293 1.70 10.19 -4.32
C LYS A 293 2.53 8.96 -4.75
N PHE A 294 3.61 8.63 -4.03
CA PHE A 294 4.48 7.48 -4.35
C PHE A 294 3.88 6.14 -3.95
N ALA A 295 2.88 6.13 -3.06
CA ALA A 295 2.39 4.91 -2.41
C ALA A 295 1.91 3.81 -3.38
N PRO A 296 1.15 4.08 -4.46
CA PRO A 296 0.75 3.03 -5.40
C PRO A 296 1.93 2.33 -6.08
N TRP A 297 2.95 3.09 -6.47
CA TRP A 297 4.16 2.49 -7.06
C TRP A 297 5.02 1.74 -6.04
N LEU A 298 5.05 2.19 -4.77
CA LEU A 298 5.71 1.46 -3.68
C LEU A 298 4.98 0.15 -3.35
N ALA A 299 3.64 0.12 -3.44
CA ALA A 299 2.84 -1.06 -3.14
C ALA A 299 3.07 -2.19 -4.14
N CYS A 300 3.12 -1.88 -5.46
CA CYS A 300 3.40 -2.87 -6.50
C CYS A 300 4.90 -2.98 -6.85
N GLY A 301 5.75 -2.24 -6.14
CA GLY A 301 7.20 -2.31 -6.30
C GLY A 301 7.76 -1.70 -7.57
N CYS A 302 7.02 -0.81 -8.25
CA CYS A 302 7.52 -0.03 -9.40
C CYS A 302 8.62 0.96 -9.00
N ILE A 303 8.78 1.25 -7.71
CA ILE A 303 9.85 2.08 -7.19
C ILE A 303 10.36 1.56 -5.85
N SER A 304 11.66 1.67 -5.64
CA SER A 304 12.31 1.27 -4.40
C SER A 304 12.24 2.39 -3.34
N PRO A 305 11.96 2.06 -2.06
CA PRO A 305 12.08 3.03 -0.98
C PRO A 305 13.52 3.53 -0.80
N ARG A 306 14.54 2.70 -1.07
CA ARG A 306 15.96 3.09 -1.01
C ARG A 306 16.29 4.14 -2.07
N TYR A 307 15.74 4.00 -3.28
CA TYR A 307 15.90 5.00 -4.33
C TYR A 307 15.30 6.36 -3.93
N ILE A 308 14.08 6.38 -3.40
CA ILE A 308 13.45 7.62 -2.91
C ILE A 308 14.30 8.25 -1.79
N ALA A 309 14.76 7.46 -0.83
CA ALA A 309 15.61 7.95 0.27
C ALA A 309 16.94 8.50 -0.27
N ARG A 310 17.54 7.84 -1.29
CA ARG A 310 18.77 8.33 -1.94
C ARG A 310 18.56 9.66 -2.64
N GLU A 311 17.44 9.84 -3.34
CA GLU A 311 17.11 11.11 -4.01
C GLU A 311 16.85 12.23 -2.99
N CYS A 312 16.23 11.94 -1.83
CA CYS A 312 16.10 12.92 -0.74
C CYS A 312 17.49 13.32 -0.18
N ALA A 313 18.38 12.36 0.06
CA ALA A 313 19.74 12.64 0.54
C ALA A 313 20.56 13.45 -0.49
N ARG A 314 20.46 13.07 -1.76
CA ARG A 314 21.12 13.80 -2.86
C ARG A 314 20.61 15.24 -2.98
N TYR A 315 19.30 15.44 -2.78
CA TYR A 315 18.71 16.76 -2.75
C TYR A 315 19.28 17.59 -1.59
N GLU A 316 19.34 17.03 -0.36
CA GLU A 316 19.93 17.70 0.81
C GLU A 316 21.39 18.10 0.58
N GLU A 317 22.19 17.21 -0.02
CA GLU A 317 23.60 17.44 -0.33
C GLU A 317 23.79 18.56 -1.36
N LEU A 318 23.11 18.47 -2.52
CA LEU A 318 23.29 19.40 -3.63
C LEU A 318 22.70 20.79 -3.36
N ARG A 319 21.63 20.89 -2.58
CA ARG A 319 20.99 22.17 -2.23
C ARG A 319 21.53 22.75 -0.92
N GLY A 320 22.32 22.01 -0.15
CA GLY A 320 22.78 22.42 1.17
C GLY A 320 21.64 22.60 2.17
N VAL A 321 20.49 21.92 1.98
CA VAL A 321 19.27 22.09 2.78
C VAL A 321 18.95 20.77 3.47
N LYS A 322 18.91 20.82 4.81
CA LYS A 322 18.37 19.71 5.61
C LYS A 322 17.24 20.25 6.47
N SER A 323 16.04 19.74 6.23
CA SER A 323 14.83 20.25 6.86
C SER A 323 13.96 19.13 7.41
N LYS A 324 12.95 19.51 8.18
CA LYS A 324 11.93 18.59 8.65
C LYS A 324 11.15 17.99 7.47
N SER A 325 10.92 18.75 6.42
CA SER A 325 10.19 18.29 5.22
C SER A 325 10.98 17.24 4.46
N THR A 326 12.28 17.46 4.21
CA THR A 326 13.14 16.50 3.51
C THR A 326 13.26 15.18 4.28
N TYR A 327 13.45 15.27 5.61
CA TYR A 327 13.48 14.10 6.48
C TYR A 327 12.13 13.35 6.51
N TRP A 328 11.00 14.06 6.45
CA TRP A 328 9.70 13.45 6.67
C TRP A 328 9.29 12.45 5.59
N ILE A 329 9.77 12.60 4.36
CA ILE A 329 9.56 11.59 3.31
C ILE A 329 10.21 10.26 3.71
N VAL A 330 11.46 10.29 4.16
CA VAL A 330 12.16 9.09 4.63
C VAL A 330 11.53 8.51 5.90
N PHE A 331 11.01 9.38 6.77
CA PHE A 331 10.26 8.97 7.96
C PHE A 331 9.00 8.15 7.60
N GLU A 332 8.23 8.54 6.59
CA GLU A 332 7.05 7.78 6.15
C GLU A 332 7.45 6.43 5.53
N LEU A 333 8.58 6.36 4.82
CA LEU A 333 9.14 5.10 4.32
C LEU A 333 9.56 4.18 5.48
N LEU A 334 10.12 4.74 6.55
CA LEU A 334 10.49 3.99 7.75
C LEU A 334 9.25 3.48 8.52
N VAL A 335 8.15 4.23 8.54
CA VAL A 335 6.87 3.75 9.07
C VAL A 335 6.36 2.55 8.27
N ARG A 336 6.49 2.58 6.94
CA ARG A 336 6.14 1.46 6.06
C ARG A 336 6.99 0.22 6.36
N ASP A 337 8.31 0.36 6.53
CA ASP A 337 9.20 -0.72 6.95
C ASP A 337 8.76 -1.32 8.28
N TYR A 338 8.49 -0.46 9.26
CA TYR A 338 8.03 -0.89 10.57
C TYR A 338 6.76 -1.73 10.51
N PHE A 339 5.77 -1.33 9.70
CA PHE A 339 4.55 -2.12 9.52
C PHE A 339 4.83 -3.48 8.89
N ARG A 340 5.74 -3.54 7.91
CA ARG A 340 6.14 -4.81 7.30
C ARG A 340 6.83 -5.73 8.32
N PHE A 341 7.80 -5.21 9.07
CA PHE A 341 8.49 -5.98 10.11
C PHE A 341 7.57 -6.37 11.28
N PHE A 342 6.65 -5.49 11.63
CA PHE A 342 5.64 -5.80 12.64
C PHE A 342 4.69 -6.92 12.18
N ALA A 343 4.31 -6.94 10.91
CA ALA A 343 3.53 -8.02 10.34
C ALA A 343 4.31 -9.35 10.31
N MET A 344 5.61 -9.31 9.98
CA MET A 344 6.49 -10.49 10.08
C MET A 344 6.52 -11.04 11.52
N LYS A 345 6.67 -10.17 12.52
CA LYS A 345 6.73 -10.56 13.94
C LYS A 345 5.42 -11.16 14.46
N HIS A 346 4.29 -10.60 14.08
CA HIS A 346 2.98 -10.94 14.66
C HIS A 346 2.16 -11.91 13.80
N GLY A 347 2.57 -12.16 12.55
CA GLY A 347 1.91 -13.08 11.62
C GLY A 347 0.42 -12.76 11.48
N ASP A 348 -0.41 -13.80 11.45
CA ASP A 348 -1.87 -13.70 11.23
C ASP A 348 -2.63 -12.89 12.28
N ALA A 349 -2.01 -12.53 13.40
CA ALA A 349 -2.65 -11.67 14.39
C ALA A 349 -3.03 -10.29 13.82
N ILE A 350 -2.43 -9.87 12.71
CA ILE A 350 -2.81 -8.63 12.02
C ILE A 350 -4.21 -8.70 11.39
N PHE A 351 -4.77 -9.89 11.18
CA PHE A 351 -6.11 -10.15 10.61
C PHE A 351 -7.19 -10.49 11.65
N PHE A 352 -6.81 -10.69 12.92
CA PHE A 352 -7.75 -11.10 13.95
C PHE A 352 -8.67 -9.96 14.39
N PRO A 353 -9.96 -10.22 14.67
CA PRO A 353 -10.89 -9.18 15.12
C PRO A 353 -10.45 -8.51 16.43
N SER A 354 -9.68 -9.24 17.26
CA SER A 354 -9.06 -8.73 18.50
C SER A 354 -7.72 -8.00 18.26
N GLY A 355 -7.25 -7.95 17.01
CA GLY A 355 -5.98 -7.38 16.61
C GLY A 355 -4.77 -8.02 17.30
N THR A 356 -3.63 -7.39 17.18
CA THR A 356 -2.38 -7.83 17.80
C THR A 356 -2.38 -7.71 19.32
N ILE A 357 -3.22 -6.85 19.91
CA ILE A 357 -3.39 -6.74 21.36
C ILE A 357 -4.15 -7.94 21.96
N ARG A 358 -4.81 -8.74 21.13
CA ARG A 358 -5.58 -9.94 21.50
C ARG A 358 -6.68 -9.69 22.54
N LYS A 359 -7.20 -8.46 22.63
CA LYS A 359 -8.29 -8.10 23.53
C LYS A 359 -9.62 -8.33 22.82
N LYS A 360 -10.48 -9.17 23.39
CA LYS A 360 -11.84 -9.36 22.87
C LYS A 360 -12.61 -8.05 22.94
N ARG A 361 -13.20 -7.67 21.81
CA ARG A 361 -14.14 -6.57 21.68
C ARG A 361 -15.33 -7.06 20.86
N HIS A 362 -16.52 -6.67 21.25
CA HIS A 362 -17.72 -6.95 20.47
C HIS A 362 -17.81 -5.93 19.33
N TRP A 363 -17.87 -6.42 18.12
CA TRP A 363 -18.08 -5.65 16.91
C TRP A 363 -19.47 -5.92 16.36
N ASP A 364 -20.15 -4.88 15.88
CA ASP A 364 -21.38 -5.00 15.13
C ASP A 364 -21.08 -5.32 13.65
N THR A 365 -22.07 -5.89 12.97
CA THR A 365 -21.99 -6.24 11.54
C THR A 365 -23.18 -5.70 10.75
N ASN A 366 -23.81 -4.64 11.22
CA ASN A 366 -24.99 -4.04 10.57
C ASN A 366 -24.69 -3.68 9.10
N PRO A 367 -25.32 -4.37 8.13
CA PRO A 367 -25.00 -4.16 6.71
C PRO A 367 -25.50 -2.81 6.19
N ILE A 368 -26.56 -2.25 6.76
CA ILE A 368 -27.13 -0.96 6.34
C ILE A 368 -26.15 0.15 6.69
N LEU A 369 -25.64 0.18 7.92
CA LEU A 369 -24.64 1.16 8.35
C LEU A 369 -23.33 1.02 7.58
N CYS A 370 -22.91 -0.23 7.32
CA CYS A 370 -21.71 -0.50 6.53
C CYS A 370 -21.86 0.02 5.10
N GLN A 371 -23.03 -0.21 4.48
CA GLN A 371 -23.29 0.25 3.12
C GLN A 371 -23.35 1.78 3.06
N ALA A 372 -24.05 2.43 3.99
CA ALA A 372 -24.12 3.89 4.06
C ALA A 372 -22.71 4.51 4.20
N TRP A 373 -21.83 3.87 4.97
CA TRP A 373 -20.42 4.30 5.08
C TRP A 373 -19.67 4.10 3.75
N LYS A 374 -19.83 2.98 3.07
CA LYS A 374 -19.20 2.71 1.75
C LYS A 374 -19.63 3.72 0.69
N ASP A 375 -20.92 4.06 0.68
CA ASP A 375 -21.52 4.94 -0.31
C ASP A 375 -21.29 6.43 -0.03
N GLY A 376 -20.67 6.78 1.12
CA GLY A 376 -20.51 8.18 1.52
C GLY A 376 -21.85 8.86 1.75
N MET A 377 -22.73 8.18 2.50
CA MET A 377 -24.11 8.59 2.83
C MET A 377 -24.34 8.55 4.35
N THR A 378 -23.35 8.96 5.12
CA THR A 378 -23.39 8.90 6.58
C THR A 378 -24.03 10.13 7.22
N GLY A 379 -24.19 11.22 6.47
CA GLY A 379 -24.60 12.52 6.95
C GLY A 379 -23.49 13.31 7.66
N TYR A 380 -22.26 12.81 7.62
CA TYR A 380 -21.05 13.49 8.11
C TYR A 380 -20.18 13.90 6.91
N PRO A 381 -20.18 15.18 6.49
CA PRO A 381 -19.57 15.61 5.23
C PRO A 381 -18.11 15.19 5.03
N LEU A 382 -17.28 15.24 6.09
CA LEU A 382 -15.90 14.80 5.98
C LEU A 382 -15.78 13.30 5.67
N ILE A 383 -16.64 12.47 6.25
CA ILE A 383 -16.65 11.03 6.00
C ILE A 383 -17.15 10.78 4.58
N ASP A 384 -18.27 11.37 4.22
CA ASP A 384 -18.92 11.16 2.94
C ASP A 384 -18.03 11.61 1.77
N ALA A 385 -17.43 12.79 1.86
CA ALA A 385 -16.51 13.29 0.85
C ALA A 385 -15.30 12.36 0.64
N ASN A 386 -14.68 11.85 1.72
CA ASN A 386 -13.57 10.93 1.61
C ASN A 386 -13.96 9.58 1.00
N MET A 387 -15.12 9.03 1.36
CA MET A 387 -15.59 7.76 0.80
C MET A 387 -15.95 7.89 -0.68
N ARG A 388 -16.53 9.02 -1.09
CA ARG A 388 -16.82 9.35 -2.50
C ARG A 388 -15.54 9.56 -3.32
N GLU A 389 -14.51 10.25 -2.76
CA GLU A 389 -13.20 10.34 -3.39
C GLU A 389 -12.61 8.94 -3.62
N LEU A 390 -12.62 8.09 -2.60
CA LEU A 390 -12.12 6.72 -2.70
C LEU A 390 -12.83 5.94 -3.80
N ALA A 391 -14.15 5.97 -3.83
CA ALA A 391 -14.95 5.26 -4.83
C ALA A 391 -14.66 5.74 -6.26
N ALA A 392 -14.53 7.04 -6.44
CA ALA A 392 -14.31 7.65 -7.76
C ALA A 392 -12.87 7.49 -8.28
N THR A 393 -11.86 7.43 -7.37
CA THR A 393 -10.45 7.58 -7.76
C THR A 393 -9.54 6.45 -7.36
N GLY A 394 -9.94 5.60 -6.40
CA GLY A 394 -9.06 4.62 -5.75
C GLY A 394 -8.02 5.25 -4.82
N PHE A 395 -8.16 6.53 -4.51
CA PHE A 395 -7.25 7.28 -3.65
C PHE A 395 -8.01 7.92 -2.48
N MET A 396 -7.34 8.08 -1.36
CA MET A 396 -7.79 8.86 -0.20
C MET A 396 -6.58 9.40 0.53
N SER A 397 -6.65 10.66 0.99
CA SER A 397 -5.58 11.27 1.79
C SER A 397 -5.33 10.50 3.09
N ASN A 398 -4.10 10.57 3.63
CA ASN A 398 -3.78 9.96 4.92
C ASN A 398 -4.74 10.43 6.04
N ARG A 399 -5.09 11.71 6.02
CA ARG A 399 -6.03 12.27 7.01
C ARG A 399 -7.44 11.73 6.83
N GLY A 400 -7.89 11.57 5.59
CA GLY A 400 -9.16 10.92 5.27
C GLY A 400 -9.25 9.51 5.84
N ARG A 401 -8.24 8.67 5.56
CA ARG A 401 -8.17 7.26 6.03
C ARG A 401 -8.32 7.16 7.55
N GLN A 402 -7.65 8.03 8.30
CA GLN A 402 -7.75 8.03 9.76
C GLN A 402 -9.17 8.36 10.24
N ASN A 403 -9.83 9.33 9.62
CA ASN A 403 -11.18 9.75 10.01
C ASN A 403 -12.22 8.68 9.66
N VAL A 404 -12.21 8.13 8.43
CA VAL A 404 -13.21 7.13 8.03
C VAL A 404 -13.04 5.79 8.76
N CYS A 405 -11.78 5.42 9.10
CA CYS A 405 -11.49 4.25 9.92
C CYS A 405 -12.00 4.41 11.36
N SER A 406 -11.68 5.56 11.99
CA SER A 406 -12.17 5.89 13.34
C SER A 406 -13.69 5.92 13.37
N PHE A 407 -14.34 6.50 12.37
CA PHE A 407 -15.80 6.58 12.28
C PHE A 407 -16.44 5.20 12.21
N LEU A 408 -15.99 4.34 11.28
CA LEU A 408 -16.51 2.98 11.14
C LEU A 408 -16.34 2.16 12.42
N ALA A 409 -15.13 2.15 12.98
CA ALA A 409 -14.79 1.27 14.10
C ALA A 409 -15.26 1.79 15.47
N LEU A 410 -15.30 3.11 15.68
CA LEU A 410 -15.51 3.70 16.99
C LEU A 410 -16.84 4.42 17.14
N GLU A 411 -17.40 5.00 16.06
CA GLU A 411 -18.71 5.64 16.09
C GLU A 411 -19.82 4.65 15.72
N LEU A 412 -19.63 3.90 14.60
CA LEU A 412 -20.58 2.87 14.19
C LEU A 412 -20.39 1.53 14.93
N ASN A 413 -19.28 1.36 15.63
CA ASN A 413 -18.86 0.11 16.31
C ASN A 413 -18.86 -1.13 15.39
N LEU A 414 -18.72 -0.93 14.07
CA LEU A 414 -18.66 -2.02 13.10
C LEU A 414 -17.30 -2.74 13.14
N ASP A 415 -17.29 -4.01 12.73
CA ASP A 415 -16.05 -4.77 12.61
C ASP A 415 -15.09 -4.03 11.65
N TRP A 416 -13.98 -3.57 12.19
CA TRP A 416 -12.97 -2.80 11.46
C TRP A 416 -12.43 -3.51 10.22
N ARG A 417 -12.50 -4.85 10.20
CA ARG A 417 -12.06 -5.67 9.08
C ARG A 417 -12.94 -5.48 7.83
N LEU A 418 -14.22 -5.12 8.00
CA LEU A 418 -15.10 -4.75 6.88
C LEU A 418 -14.52 -3.56 6.10
N GLY A 419 -14.00 -2.57 6.82
CA GLY A 419 -13.34 -1.42 6.21
C GLY A 419 -11.97 -1.79 5.62
N ALA A 420 -11.20 -2.64 6.29
CA ALA A 420 -9.90 -3.09 5.78
C ALA A 420 -10.03 -3.85 4.45
N GLU A 421 -11.01 -4.76 4.33
CA GLU A 421 -11.32 -5.49 3.10
C GLU A 421 -11.89 -4.57 2.00
N TYR A 422 -12.70 -3.57 2.36
CA TYR A 422 -13.17 -2.57 1.39
C TYR A 422 -12.02 -1.71 0.85
N PHE A 423 -11.06 -1.34 1.71
CA PHE A 423 -9.86 -0.63 1.29
C PHE A 423 -8.94 -1.51 0.42
N GLU A 424 -8.88 -2.81 0.69
CA GLU A 424 -8.20 -3.77 -0.17
C GLU A 424 -8.78 -3.77 -1.58
N GLU A 425 -10.10 -3.71 -1.72
CA GLU A 425 -10.75 -3.61 -3.02
C GLU A 425 -10.42 -2.28 -3.72
N MET A 426 -10.61 -1.15 -3.01
CA MET A 426 -10.70 0.16 -3.64
C MET A 426 -9.37 0.87 -3.85
N LEU A 427 -8.39 0.68 -2.95
CA LEU A 427 -7.15 1.46 -2.97
C LEU A 427 -6.19 1.04 -4.08
N LEU A 428 -5.66 2.03 -4.81
CA LEU A 428 -4.54 1.85 -5.74
C LEU A 428 -3.25 1.44 -5.02
N ASP A 429 -3.05 1.95 -3.82
CA ASP A 429 -1.86 1.76 -3.00
C ASP A 429 -2.03 0.70 -1.91
N TYR A 430 -2.92 -0.26 -2.13
CA TYR A 430 -3.08 -1.35 -1.17
C TYR A 430 -1.76 -2.10 -0.96
N ASP A 431 -1.28 -2.04 0.27
CA ASP A 431 -0.19 -2.84 0.83
C ASP A 431 -0.75 -3.55 2.06
N VAL A 432 -0.62 -4.88 2.10
CA VAL A 432 -1.28 -5.69 3.13
C VAL A 432 -0.88 -5.25 4.54
N SER A 433 0.41 -5.06 4.80
CA SER A 433 0.91 -4.68 6.14
C SER A 433 0.43 -3.29 6.53
N SER A 434 0.60 -2.32 5.64
CA SER A 434 0.21 -0.93 5.88
C SER A 434 -1.30 -0.78 6.07
N ASN A 435 -2.10 -1.45 5.23
CA ASN A 435 -3.55 -1.37 5.33
C ASN A 435 -4.07 -1.96 6.64
N TRP A 436 -3.78 -3.23 6.90
CA TRP A 436 -4.33 -3.94 8.06
C TRP A 436 -3.86 -3.37 9.39
N LEU A 437 -2.61 -2.92 9.51
CA LEU A 437 -2.09 -2.31 10.73
C LEU A 437 -2.62 -0.90 10.96
N ASN A 438 -2.84 -0.10 9.92
CA ASN A 438 -3.52 1.19 10.07
C ASN A 438 -4.97 1.03 10.52
N TRP A 439 -5.69 0.01 10.01
CA TRP A 439 -7.03 -0.31 10.47
C TRP A 439 -7.04 -0.77 11.93
N GLN A 440 -6.10 -1.63 12.36
CA GLN A 440 -5.95 -1.99 13.77
C GLN A 440 -5.66 -0.78 14.67
N ASN A 441 -4.80 0.13 14.20
CA ASN A 441 -4.47 1.36 14.92
C ASN A 441 -5.72 2.25 15.10
N GLY A 442 -6.50 2.46 14.05
CA GLY A 442 -7.74 3.22 14.08
C GLY A 442 -8.83 2.58 14.96
N ALA A 443 -8.95 1.25 14.92
CA ALA A 443 -9.88 0.48 15.75
C ALA A 443 -9.43 0.36 17.23
N GLY A 444 -8.19 0.74 17.58
CA GLY A 444 -7.64 0.64 18.93
C GLY A 444 -7.36 -0.79 19.39
N VAL A 445 -7.03 -1.69 18.45
CA VAL A 445 -6.72 -3.11 18.73
C VAL A 445 -5.27 -3.49 18.38
N SER A 446 -4.40 -2.50 18.16
CA SER A 446 -3.00 -2.68 17.79
C SER A 446 -2.05 -2.47 18.95
N LEU A 447 -1.01 -3.32 19.05
CA LEU A 447 0.14 -3.09 19.91
C LEU A 447 0.98 -1.89 19.48
N CYS A 448 0.99 -1.52 18.18
CA CYS A 448 1.72 -0.35 17.67
C CYS A 448 1.34 0.95 18.43
N THR A 449 0.10 1.06 18.86
CA THR A 449 -0.41 2.19 19.65
C THR A 449 -0.47 1.91 21.16
N GLY A 450 0.02 0.72 21.59
CA GLY A 450 -0.16 0.24 22.96
C GLY A 450 -1.63 0.05 23.35
N GLY A 451 -2.50 -0.22 22.38
CA GLY A 451 -3.94 -0.41 22.55
C GLY A 451 -4.70 0.88 22.86
N ARG A 452 -4.10 2.04 22.65
CA ARG A 452 -4.79 3.33 22.82
C ARG A 452 -5.85 3.50 21.75
N ILE A 453 -7.03 3.94 22.18
CA ILE A 453 -8.14 4.31 21.32
C ILE A 453 -8.01 5.80 21.03
N ASN A 454 -7.74 6.14 19.78
CA ASN A 454 -7.69 7.52 19.30
C ASN A 454 -9.00 7.82 18.57
N ARG A 455 -10.01 8.26 19.30
CA ARG A 455 -11.28 8.71 18.73
C ARG A 455 -11.13 10.13 18.21
N PHE A 456 -11.37 10.33 16.93
CA PHE A 456 -11.31 11.64 16.30
C PHE A 456 -12.66 12.36 16.45
N ASN A 457 -12.63 13.63 16.86
CA ASN A 457 -13.80 14.48 16.72
C ASN A 457 -13.92 14.90 15.25
N ILE A 458 -14.84 14.26 14.51
CA ILE A 458 -14.97 14.40 13.04
C ILE A 458 -15.26 15.85 12.64
N VAL A 459 -16.11 16.56 13.38
CA VAL A 459 -16.42 17.97 13.10
C VAL A 459 -15.19 18.85 13.29
N LYS A 460 -14.43 18.64 14.38
CA LYS A 460 -13.16 19.38 14.60
C LYS A 460 -12.13 19.06 13.52
N GLN A 461 -12.02 17.81 13.10
CA GLN A 461 -11.12 17.41 11.99
C GLN A 461 -11.52 18.12 10.70
N SER A 462 -12.81 18.12 10.35
CA SER A 462 -13.35 18.80 9.20
C SER A 462 -12.98 20.29 9.18
N LYS A 463 -13.30 21.02 10.26
CA LYS A 463 -12.96 22.44 10.43
C LYS A 463 -11.46 22.74 10.42
N THR A 464 -10.62 21.77 10.82
CA THR A 464 -9.16 21.96 10.89
C THR A 464 -8.50 21.78 9.52
N TYR A 465 -8.92 20.80 8.74
CA TYR A 465 -8.24 20.40 7.50
C TYR A 465 -8.93 20.88 6.22
N ASP A 466 -10.19 21.32 6.30
CA ASP A 466 -10.96 21.88 5.20
C ASP A 466 -11.79 23.09 5.66
N LYS A 467 -11.11 24.12 6.16
CA LYS A 467 -11.74 25.24 6.85
C LYS A 467 -12.89 25.91 6.07
N CYS A 468 -12.71 26.08 4.78
CA CYS A 468 -13.69 26.71 3.87
C CYS A 468 -14.59 25.71 3.15
N GLY A 469 -14.50 24.41 3.45
CA GLY A 469 -15.32 23.38 2.83
C GLY A 469 -15.02 23.12 1.35
N GLU A 470 -13.82 23.41 0.88
CA GLU A 470 -13.43 23.20 -0.52
C GLU A 470 -13.50 21.72 -0.90
N PHE A 471 -12.90 20.86 -0.08
CA PHE A 471 -12.93 19.41 -0.27
C PHE A 471 -14.33 18.84 -0.14
N LEU A 472 -15.11 19.36 0.85
CA LEU A 472 -16.49 18.92 1.06
C LEU A 472 -17.36 19.24 -0.16
N ARG A 473 -17.31 20.47 -0.68
CA ARG A 473 -18.08 20.87 -1.88
C ARG A 473 -17.65 20.10 -3.13
N LEU A 474 -16.35 19.81 -3.24
CA LEU A 474 -15.81 19.05 -4.37
C LEU A 474 -16.43 17.65 -4.46
N TRP A 475 -16.62 16.98 -3.33
CA TRP A 475 -17.08 15.59 -3.27
C TRP A 475 -18.52 15.42 -2.84
N CYS A 476 -19.14 16.46 -2.25
CA CYS A 476 -20.54 16.53 -1.90
C CYS A 476 -21.15 17.77 -2.57
N PRO A 477 -21.41 17.72 -3.90
CA PRO A 477 -21.88 18.88 -4.66
C PRO A 477 -23.24 19.41 -4.17
N GLU A 478 -24.06 18.60 -3.52
CA GLU A 478 -25.29 18.98 -2.84
C GLU A 478 -25.07 19.99 -1.71
N LEU A 479 -23.86 20.12 -1.19
CA LEU A 479 -23.48 21.11 -0.18
C LEU A 479 -22.88 22.39 -0.79
N GLN A 480 -22.93 22.57 -2.11
CA GLN A 480 -22.25 23.66 -2.82
C GLN A 480 -22.64 25.05 -2.29
N ASN A 481 -23.89 25.27 -1.96
CA ASN A 481 -24.42 26.56 -1.52
C ASN A 481 -24.48 26.70 0.02
N VAL A 482 -24.09 25.66 0.77
CA VAL A 482 -24.11 25.71 2.23
C VAL A 482 -23.00 26.65 2.72
N PRO A 483 -23.27 27.60 3.65
CA PRO A 483 -22.27 28.50 4.20
C PRO A 483 -21.10 27.77 4.88
N ASP A 484 -19.89 28.36 4.84
CA ASP A 484 -18.66 27.76 5.40
C ASP A 484 -18.79 27.40 6.88
N GLU A 485 -19.53 28.19 7.65
CA GLU A 485 -19.77 27.93 9.08
C GLU A 485 -20.60 26.67 9.31
N SER A 486 -21.55 26.38 8.41
CA SER A 486 -22.54 25.32 8.53
C SER A 486 -22.19 24.04 7.77
N ILE A 487 -21.30 24.12 6.77
CA ILE A 487 -20.97 22.99 5.88
C ILE A 487 -20.42 21.76 6.61
N HIS A 488 -19.80 21.96 7.77
CA HIS A 488 -19.24 20.88 8.58
C HIS A 488 -20.27 20.17 9.45
N THR A 489 -21.44 20.79 9.64
CA THR A 489 -22.54 20.31 10.49
C THR A 489 -23.91 20.71 9.91
N PRO A 490 -24.23 20.32 8.65
CA PRO A 490 -25.45 20.78 7.97
C PRO A 490 -26.73 20.37 8.71
N TRP A 491 -26.70 19.32 9.50
CA TRP A 491 -27.84 18.88 10.33
C TRP A 491 -28.19 19.81 11.50
N LEU A 492 -27.38 20.82 11.79
CA LEU A 492 -27.64 21.84 12.81
C LEU A 492 -28.24 23.11 12.24
N MET A 493 -28.42 23.21 10.91
CA MET A 493 -29.05 24.33 10.24
C MET A 493 -30.54 24.35 10.53
N SER A 494 -31.10 25.55 10.65
CA SER A 494 -32.56 25.76 10.68
C SER A 494 -33.19 25.49 9.32
N GLU A 495 -34.48 25.22 9.29
CA GLU A 495 -35.22 25.07 8.04
C GLU A 495 -35.12 26.31 7.12
N ALA A 496 -35.07 27.51 7.70
CA ALA A 496 -34.89 28.74 6.94
C ALA A 496 -33.51 28.78 6.24
N GLU A 497 -32.42 28.48 6.95
CA GLU A 497 -31.08 28.42 6.39
C GLU A 497 -30.95 27.32 5.31
N MET A 498 -31.58 26.16 5.51
CA MET A 498 -31.62 25.09 4.50
C MET A 498 -32.34 25.54 3.24
N ASN A 499 -33.50 26.21 3.38
CA ASN A 499 -34.26 26.75 2.26
C ASN A 499 -33.49 27.83 1.48
N GLU A 500 -32.75 28.70 2.16
CA GLU A 500 -31.91 29.74 1.53
C GLU A 500 -30.79 29.14 0.65
N CYS A 501 -30.19 28.02 1.05
CA CYS A 501 -29.17 27.34 0.25
C CYS A 501 -29.75 26.28 -0.68
N GLY A 502 -31.05 26.06 -0.69
CA GLY A 502 -31.73 25.11 -1.58
C GLY A 502 -31.42 23.64 -1.28
N MET A 503 -31.24 23.30 0.01
CA MET A 503 -30.92 21.95 0.45
C MET A 503 -32.02 21.44 1.41
N VAL A 504 -32.44 20.20 1.22
CA VAL A 504 -33.35 19.48 2.13
C VAL A 504 -32.63 18.30 2.76
N LEU A 505 -32.37 18.38 4.07
CA LEU A 505 -31.74 17.30 4.82
C LEU A 505 -32.63 16.04 4.82
N GLY A 506 -32.03 14.90 4.49
CA GLY A 506 -32.71 13.62 4.32
C GLY A 506 -33.23 13.37 2.90
N GLN A 507 -33.17 14.36 2.00
CA GLN A 507 -33.49 14.22 0.58
C GLN A 507 -32.28 14.50 -0.31
N ASP A 508 -31.77 15.73 -0.29
CA ASP A 508 -30.62 16.12 -1.10
C ASP A 508 -29.29 15.63 -0.46
N TYR A 509 -29.18 15.79 0.87
CA TYR A 509 -28.05 15.30 1.64
C TYR A 509 -28.56 14.46 2.83
N PRO A 510 -27.89 13.31 3.17
CA PRO A 510 -28.40 12.42 4.22
C PRO A 510 -28.36 13.05 5.61
N SER A 511 -29.34 12.70 6.43
CA SER A 511 -29.28 12.95 7.87
C SER A 511 -28.19 12.07 8.53
N PRO A 512 -27.58 12.52 9.65
CA PRO A 512 -26.60 11.70 10.37
C PRO A 512 -27.16 10.32 10.77
N ILE A 513 -26.45 9.25 10.37
CA ILE A 513 -26.85 7.86 10.67
C ILE A 513 -26.56 7.44 12.13
N VAL A 514 -25.82 8.24 12.86
CA VAL A 514 -25.47 8.05 14.28
C VAL A 514 -25.34 9.40 14.96
N ASP A 515 -25.77 9.50 16.21
CA ASP A 515 -25.54 10.69 17.05
C ASP A 515 -24.22 10.55 17.80
N ILE A 516 -23.19 11.24 17.33
CA ILE A 516 -21.85 11.22 17.95
C ILE A 516 -21.89 11.91 19.35
N GLY A 517 -22.78 12.88 19.58
CA GLY A 517 -22.95 13.54 20.87
C GLY A 517 -23.40 12.59 21.97
N ALA A 518 -24.42 11.77 21.69
CA ALA A 518 -24.94 10.78 22.63
C ALA A 518 -23.93 9.65 22.95
N VAL A 519 -23.08 9.26 22.00
CA VAL A 519 -22.03 8.24 22.20
C VAL A 519 -20.94 8.73 23.16
N VAL A 520 -20.58 10.01 23.11
CA VAL A 520 -19.58 10.61 24.02
C VAL A 520 -20.10 10.63 25.46
N GLU A 521 -21.37 10.93 25.69
CA GLU A 521 -21.98 10.94 27.04
C GLU A 521 -22.07 9.54 27.64
N SER A 522 -22.43 8.51 26.87
CA SER A 522 -22.53 7.13 27.32
C SER A 522 -21.17 6.54 27.73
N SER A 523 -20.08 6.93 27.06
CA SER A 523 -18.72 6.47 27.37
C SER A 523 -18.13 7.17 28.62
N SER A 524 -18.60 8.39 28.95
CA SER A 524 -18.17 9.10 30.16
C SER A 524 -18.86 8.60 31.44
N SER A 525 -20.03 7.97 31.33
CA SER A 525 -20.77 7.42 32.48
C SER A 525 -20.22 6.08 32.99
N SER A 526 -19.51 5.33 32.16
CA SER A 526 -18.91 4.04 32.57
C SER A 526 -17.59 4.14 33.35
N SER A 527 -17.01 5.33 33.48
CA SER A 527 -15.74 5.57 34.17
C SER A 527 -15.87 6.11 35.61
N ARG A 528 -17.09 6.27 36.13
CA ARG A 528 -17.32 6.74 37.52
C ARG A 528 -17.41 5.56 38.50
N GLY A 529 -16.26 5.06 38.94
CA GLY A 529 -16.21 4.01 39.96
C GLY A 529 -14.80 3.70 40.47
N ARG A 530 -14.02 4.71 40.94
CA ARG A 530 -12.89 4.47 41.84
C ARG A 530 -12.83 5.56 42.90
N PRO A 531 -12.70 5.21 44.22
CA PRO A 531 -12.62 6.19 45.30
C PRO A 531 -11.29 6.95 45.26
N LYS A 532 -11.37 8.24 45.49
CA LYS A 532 -10.23 9.17 45.62
C LYS A 532 -9.33 8.76 46.79
N LYS A 533 -8.03 8.58 46.54
CA LYS A 533 -6.99 8.77 47.53
C LYS A 533 -6.45 10.20 47.37
N GLU A 534 -6.57 10.98 48.42
CA GLU A 534 -5.98 12.32 48.57
C GLU A 534 -4.45 12.24 48.64
N GLY A 535 -3.77 13.15 47.96
CA GLY A 535 -2.34 13.31 48.15
C GLY A 535 -1.61 14.11 47.06
N LYS A 536 -1.55 15.43 47.25
CA LYS A 536 -0.50 16.39 46.85
C LYS A 536 -0.34 16.83 45.40
N ASN A 537 -0.68 18.07 45.22
CA ASN A 537 -0.32 19.07 44.20
C ASN A 537 0.99 18.82 43.45
N LYS A 538 0.92 18.85 42.10
CA LYS A 538 1.81 19.66 41.23
C LYS A 538 1.33 19.56 39.75
N GLY A 539 1.15 20.75 39.15
CA GLY A 539 1.33 20.94 37.69
C GLY A 539 0.14 20.70 36.80
N ARG A 540 -0.53 21.74 36.47
CA ARG A 540 -1.56 21.90 35.41
C ARG A 540 -1.03 21.43 34.06
N ALA A 541 -1.52 20.32 33.54
CA ALA A 541 -1.34 19.92 32.15
C ALA A 541 -2.70 19.96 31.44
N THR A 542 -2.82 20.85 30.49
CA THR A 542 -3.97 20.98 29.58
C THR A 542 -4.04 19.77 28.68
N SER A 543 -5.17 19.07 28.67
CA SER A 543 -5.46 17.95 27.77
C SER A 543 -5.68 18.49 26.36
N SER A 544 -4.68 18.37 25.49
CA SER A 544 -4.84 18.46 24.04
C SER A 544 -5.00 17.04 23.49
N ASN A 545 -6.13 16.77 22.83
CA ASN A 545 -6.43 15.53 22.11
C ASN A 545 -5.68 15.45 20.76
N ASP A 546 -4.44 15.83 20.73
CA ASP A 546 -3.57 15.57 19.60
C ASP A 546 -2.91 14.20 19.81
N LEU A 547 -2.86 13.35 18.78
CA LEU A 547 -1.70 12.45 18.60
C LEU A 547 -0.50 13.24 19.14
N PRO A 548 0.38 12.67 19.99
CA PRO A 548 1.44 13.46 20.58
C PRO A 548 2.01 14.31 19.46
N THR A 549 1.73 15.60 19.53
CA THR A 549 2.21 16.56 18.53
C THR A 549 3.70 16.36 18.54
N MET A 550 4.25 15.79 17.48
CA MET A 550 5.69 15.59 17.29
C MET A 550 6.42 16.93 17.18
N LYS A 551 5.91 17.96 17.88
CA LYS A 551 6.49 19.32 17.96
C LYS A 551 7.88 19.35 18.58
N SER A 552 8.32 18.26 19.21
CA SER A 552 9.61 18.20 19.90
C SER A 552 10.50 17.01 19.52
N LEU A 553 10.15 16.26 18.44
CA LEU A 553 11.07 15.23 17.98
C LEU A 553 12.25 15.89 17.25
N PRO A 554 13.50 15.59 17.63
CA PRO A 554 14.65 16.03 16.85
C PRO A 554 14.53 15.53 15.42
N ILE A 555 15.02 16.31 14.46
CA ILE A 555 15.17 15.88 13.08
C ILE A 555 16.03 14.63 13.10
N GLY A 556 15.47 13.48 12.70
CA GLY A 556 16.21 12.24 12.60
C GLY A 556 17.30 12.35 11.53
N SER A 557 18.28 11.49 11.59
CA SER A 557 19.30 11.35 10.56
C SER A 557 19.26 9.94 10.03
N TYR A 558 19.32 9.81 8.71
CA TYR A 558 19.53 8.55 8.03
C TYR A 558 20.91 8.58 7.35
N GLN A 559 21.51 7.43 7.22
CA GLN A 559 22.83 7.30 6.63
C GLN A 559 22.80 6.25 5.52
N PHE A 560 23.60 6.47 4.48
CA PHE A 560 23.87 5.49 3.43
C PHE A 560 25.24 4.87 3.62
N ASP A 561 25.43 3.64 3.12
CA ASP A 561 26.74 3.05 3.02
C ASP A 561 27.62 3.89 2.08
N GLN A 562 28.84 4.19 2.52
CA GLN A 562 29.83 4.81 1.66
C GLN A 562 30.51 3.70 0.85
N LYS A 563 30.11 3.54 -0.39
CA LYS A 563 30.85 2.78 -1.41
C LYS A 563 30.96 3.59 -2.69
#